data_f984a72ca8d40c4f8e9c9d5b9edf693a
#
_entry.id   f984a72ca8d40c4f8e9c9d5b9edf693a
#
_cell.length_a   1.000
_cell.length_b   1.000
_cell.length_c   1.000
_cell.angle_alpha   90.00
_cell.angle_beta   90.00
_cell.angle_gamma   90.00
#
_symmetry.space_group_name_H-M   'P 1'
#
loop_
_entity.id
_entity.type
_entity.pdbx_description
1 polymer ?
#
loop_
_entity_poly.entity_id
_entity_poly.type
_entity_poly.pdbx_seq_one_letter_code
_entity_poly.pdbx_strand_id
1 'polypeptide(L)'
;MDDVEAIKQLKARYFRTMDTKDWAGMRQVFTDDVVMDTTESGGGVVSGADDFVSFLEQTLRGAVTIHHGHMPEITVTSPTSARGIWALQDVIIWPDGTRLHGYGHYHETYAKLDGEWRIASSTLTRLHMDLG
;
A
#
# COMPACT_ATOMS: atom_id res chain seq x y z
N MET A 1 -8.57 -11.11 -18.00
CA MET A 1 -7.82 -11.28 -16.74
C MET A 1 -8.82 -11.49 -15.63
N ASP A 2 -8.66 -12.51 -14.80
CA ASP A 2 -9.57 -12.70 -13.68
C ASP A 2 -9.34 -11.66 -12.60
N ASP A 3 -10.30 -11.52 -11.69
CA ASP A 3 -10.27 -10.46 -10.69
C ASP A 3 -9.13 -10.64 -9.68
N VAL A 4 -8.80 -11.87 -9.30
CA VAL A 4 -7.68 -12.13 -8.37
C VAL A 4 -6.36 -11.70 -8.99
N GLU A 5 -6.12 -12.04 -10.26
CA GLU A 5 -4.91 -11.62 -10.96
C GLU A 5 -4.86 -10.09 -11.13
N ALA A 6 -5.99 -9.46 -11.41
CA ALA A 6 -6.07 -8.01 -11.53
C ALA A 6 -5.72 -7.31 -10.21
N ILE A 7 -6.17 -7.85 -9.08
CA ILE A 7 -5.85 -7.31 -7.75
C ILE A 7 -4.36 -7.52 -7.43
N LYS A 8 -3.78 -8.65 -7.82
CA LYS A 8 -2.33 -8.86 -7.67
C LYS A 8 -1.53 -7.83 -8.46
N GLN A 9 -1.93 -7.53 -9.68
CA GLN A 9 -1.26 -6.51 -10.48
C GLN A 9 -1.47 -5.10 -9.91
N LEU A 10 -2.64 -4.83 -9.35
CA LEU A 10 -2.89 -3.58 -8.64
C LEU A 10 -1.90 -3.39 -7.48
N LYS A 11 -1.70 -4.43 -6.67
CA LYS A 11 -0.76 -4.35 -5.54
C LYS A 11 0.69 -4.24 -6.03
N ALA A 12 1.03 -4.89 -7.13
CA ALA A 12 2.34 -4.73 -7.75
C ALA A 12 2.59 -3.27 -8.16
N ARG A 13 1.59 -2.60 -8.74
CA ARG A 13 1.70 -1.18 -9.08
C ARG A 13 1.83 -0.30 -7.84
N TYR A 14 1.12 -0.62 -6.76
CA TYR A 14 1.27 0.08 -5.48
C TYR A 14 2.73 0.09 -5.02
N PHE A 15 3.36 -1.08 -4.97
CA PHE A 15 4.76 -1.18 -4.55
C PHE A 15 5.70 -0.47 -5.52
N ARG A 16 5.56 -0.74 -6.81
CA ARG A 16 6.46 -0.18 -7.83
C ARG A 16 6.38 1.34 -7.90
N THR A 17 5.18 1.91 -7.89
CA THR A 17 5.02 3.35 -7.98
C THR A 17 5.54 4.06 -6.73
N MET A 18 5.35 3.48 -5.55
CA MET A 18 5.91 4.02 -4.32
C MET A 18 7.44 3.98 -4.34
N ASP A 19 8.02 2.84 -4.68
CA ASP A 19 9.47 2.64 -4.63
C ASP A 19 10.20 3.42 -5.69
N THR A 20 9.57 3.70 -6.83
CA THR A 20 10.12 4.55 -7.89
C THR A 20 9.72 6.02 -7.76
N LYS A 21 8.94 6.36 -6.72
CA LYS A 21 8.46 7.74 -6.48
C LYS A 21 7.61 8.28 -7.62
N ASP A 22 6.88 7.40 -8.30
CA ASP A 22 5.89 7.76 -9.32
C ASP A 22 4.56 8.10 -8.64
N TRP A 23 4.45 9.31 -8.12
CA TRP A 23 3.29 9.71 -7.32
C TRP A 23 2.01 9.82 -8.14
N ALA A 24 2.11 10.24 -9.39
CA ALA A 24 0.96 10.27 -10.30
C ALA A 24 0.42 8.86 -10.57
N GLY A 25 1.30 7.89 -10.82
CA GLY A 25 0.93 6.48 -10.99
C GLY A 25 0.37 5.90 -9.71
N MET A 26 0.94 6.23 -8.56
CA MET A 26 0.46 5.75 -7.27
C MET A 26 -0.94 6.25 -6.95
N ARG A 27 -1.27 7.51 -7.31
CA ARG A 27 -2.61 8.06 -7.12
C ARG A 27 -3.69 7.19 -7.78
N GLN A 28 -3.37 6.56 -8.90
CA GLN A 28 -4.31 5.74 -9.67
C GLN A 28 -4.63 4.38 -9.04
N VAL A 29 -3.88 3.94 -8.03
CA VAL A 29 -4.14 2.65 -7.38
C VAL A 29 -5.24 2.73 -6.32
N PHE A 30 -5.65 3.92 -5.91
CA PHE A 30 -6.60 4.13 -4.83
C PHE A 30 -7.97 4.59 -5.32
N THR A 31 -9.02 4.25 -4.58
CA THR A 31 -10.28 4.98 -4.68
C THR A 31 -10.07 6.40 -4.15
N ASP A 32 -10.90 7.35 -4.60
CA ASP A 32 -10.77 8.75 -4.17
C ASP A 32 -10.91 8.89 -2.65
N ASP A 33 -11.75 8.06 -2.03
CA ASP A 33 -12.07 8.08 -0.60
C ASP A 33 -11.33 7.01 0.21
N VAL A 34 -10.23 6.49 -0.29
CA VAL A 34 -9.44 5.45 0.39
C VAL A 34 -9.14 5.82 1.85
N VAL A 35 -9.13 4.81 2.71
CA VAL A 35 -8.69 4.95 4.11
C VAL A 35 -7.44 4.10 4.31
N MET A 36 -6.35 4.75 4.69
CA MET A 36 -5.05 4.09 4.92
C MET A 36 -4.65 4.24 6.37
N ASP A 37 -4.54 3.11 7.06
CA ASP A 37 -4.15 3.07 8.47
C ASP A 37 -2.74 2.49 8.59
N THR A 38 -1.78 3.35 8.88
CA THR A 38 -0.37 2.99 9.11
C THR A 38 0.04 3.25 10.55
N THR A 39 -0.90 3.22 11.49
CA THR A 39 -0.67 3.53 12.91
C THR A 39 0.46 2.69 13.49
N GLU A 40 0.52 1.39 13.18
CA GLU A 40 1.58 0.52 13.71
C GLU A 40 2.96 0.81 13.13
N SER A 41 3.04 1.62 12.08
CA SER A 41 4.30 2.13 11.52
C SER A 41 4.56 3.60 11.90
N GLY A 42 3.73 4.18 12.77
CA GLY A 42 3.86 5.56 13.22
C GLY A 42 3.16 6.60 12.34
N GLY A 43 2.47 6.18 11.28
CA GLY A 43 1.87 7.10 10.32
C GLY A 43 0.45 7.54 10.62
N GLY A 44 -0.26 6.83 11.48
CA GLY A 44 -1.66 7.14 11.79
C GLY A 44 -2.62 6.75 10.67
N VAL A 45 -3.81 7.36 10.68
CA VAL A 45 -4.88 7.12 9.71
C VAL A 45 -5.00 8.33 8.80
N VAL A 46 -4.99 8.09 7.49
CA VAL A 46 -5.18 9.13 6.48
C VAL A 46 -6.36 8.74 5.59
N SER A 47 -7.33 9.64 5.43
CA SER A 47 -8.48 9.45 4.57
C SER A 47 -8.35 10.30 3.32
N GLY A 48 -8.65 9.72 2.17
CA GLY A 48 -8.55 10.38 0.89
C GLY A 48 -7.24 10.11 0.16
N ALA A 49 -7.34 9.80 -1.13
CA ALA A 49 -6.19 9.41 -1.93
C ALA A 49 -5.19 10.56 -2.12
N ASP A 50 -5.67 11.77 -2.36
CA ASP A 50 -4.78 12.93 -2.55
C ASP A 50 -3.97 13.19 -1.27
N ASP A 51 -4.62 13.16 -0.11
CA ASP A 51 -3.95 13.38 1.16
C ASP A 51 -2.95 12.26 1.49
N PHE A 52 -3.29 11.02 1.16
CA PHE A 52 -2.37 9.90 1.41
C PHE A 52 -1.13 9.95 0.52
N VAL A 53 -1.30 10.22 -0.77
CA VAL A 53 -0.16 10.36 -1.68
C VAL A 53 0.73 11.53 -1.27
N SER A 54 0.13 12.66 -0.88
CA SER A 54 0.87 13.82 -0.36
C SER A 54 1.64 13.47 0.91
N PHE A 55 1.02 12.73 1.84
CA PHE A 55 1.65 12.24 3.06
C PHE A 55 2.88 11.39 2.74
N LEU A 56 2.76 10.45 1.81
CA LEU A 56 3.88 9.59 1.41
C LEU A 56 5.00 10.40 0.74
N GLU A 57 4.64 11.31 -0.16
CA GLU A 57 5.62 12.14 -0.84
C GLU A 57 6.45 12.96 0.14
N GLN A 58 5.83 13.50 1.17
CA GLN A 58 6.52 14.27 2.21
C GLN A 58 7.35 13.38 3.14
N THR A 59 6.74 12.29 3.62
CA THR A 59 7.38 11.38 4.60
C THR A 59 8.57 10.64 4.00
N LEU A 60 8.50 10.29 2.72
CA LEU A 60 9.51 9.47 2.03
C LEU A 60 10.42 10.31 1.12
N ARG A 61 10.39 11.63 1.25
CA ARG A 61 11.19 12.51 0.40
C ARG A 61 12.67 12.18 0.55
N GLY A 62 13.32 11.87 -0.57
CA GLY A 62 14.73 11.52 -0.62
C GLY A 62 15.05 10.15 -0.05
N ALA A 63 14.07 9.41 0.46
CA ALA A 63 14.31 8.09 1.03
C ALA A 63 14.40 7.02 -0.06
N VAL A 64 15.24 6.02 0.17
CA VAL A 64 15.19 4.77 -0.58
C VAL A 64 14.14 3.89 0.07
N THR A 65 13.17 3.43 -0.68
CA THR A 65 12.14 2.52 -0.18
C THR A 65 12.08 1.25 -1.02
N ILE A 66 11.91 0.12 -0.34
CA ILE A 66 11.80 -1.18 -0.96
C ILE A 66 10.65 -1.90 -0.27
N HIS A 67 9.60 -2.21 -1.03
CA HIS A 67 8.43 -2.91 -0.53
C HIS A 67 8.23 -4.21 -1.29
N HIS A 68 8.11 -5.31 -0.56
CA HIS A 68 7.80 -6.60 -1.13
C HIS A 68 6.53 -7.17 -0.50
N GLY A 69 5.62 -7.65 -1.34
CA GLY A 69 4.44 -8.38 -0.93
C GLY A 69 4.57 -9.84 -1.29
N HIS A 70 4.05 -10.72 -0.42
CA HIS A 70 4.17 -12.16 -0.58
C HIS A 70 2.82 -12.85 -0.43
N MET A 71 2.57 -13.83 -1.29
CA MET A 71 1.49 -14.83 -1.20
C MET A 71 0.19 -14.30 -0.59
N PRO A 72 -0.59 -13.52 -1.34
CA PRO A 72 -1.80 -12.92 -0.79
C PRO A 72 -2.94 -13.94 -0.61
N GLU A 73 -3.79 -13.65 0.37
CA GLU A 73 -5.09 -14.29 0.52
C GLU A 73 -6.13 -13.31 -0.01
N ILE A 74 -6.68 -13.55 -1.19
CA ILE A 74 -7.64 -12.66 -1.84
C ILE A 74 -8.98 -13.36 -1.99
N THR A 75 -10.05 -12.69 -1.53
CA THR A 75 -11.42 -13.16 -1.66
C THR A 75 -12.25 -12.12 -2.40
N VAL A 76 -12.79 -12.49 -3.55
CA VAL A 76 -13.75 -11.65 -4.28
C VAL A 76 -15.11 -11.86 -3.64
N THR A 77 -15.69 -10.78 -3.10
CA THR A 77 -16.93 -10.84 -2.32
C THR A 77 -18.17 -10.46 -3.12
N SER A 78 -17.99 -9.77 -4.24
CA SER A 78 -19.05 -9.42 -5.19
C SER A 78 -18.41 -9.06 -6.54
N PRO A 79 -19.20 -8.79 -7.61
CA PRO A 79 -18.63 -8.33 -8.87
C PRO A 79 -17.79 -7.05 -8.77
N THR A 80 -17.98 -6.25 -7.70
CA THR A 80 -17.30 -4.95 -7.54
C THR A 80 -16.58 -4.80 -6.21
N SER A 81 -16.47 -5.86 -5.40
CA SER A 81 -15.80 -5.78 -4.11
C SER A 81 -14.95 -7.02 -3.84
N ALA A 82 -13.86 -6.81 -3.11
CA ALA A 82 -12.96 -7.87 -2.69
C ALA A 82 -12.21 -7.44 -1.43
N ARG A 83 -11.58 -8.41 -0.78
CA ARG A 83 -10.69 -8.18 0.34
C ARG A 83 -9.43 -9.01 0.17
N GLY A 84 -8.35 -8.61 0.82
CA GLY A 84 -7.10 -9.35 0.77
C GLY A 84 -6.19 -9.08 1.95
N ILE A 85 -5.33 -10.06 2.21
CA ILE A 85 -4.27 -9.95 3.20
C ILE A 85 -2.96 -10.28 2.49
N TRP A 86 -1.97 -9.40 2.62
CA TRP A 86 -0.65 -9.57 2.03
C TRP A 86 0.40 -9.63 3.11
N ALA A 87 1.24 -10.65 3.13
CA ALA A 87 2.47 -10.60 3.90
C ALA A 87 3.40 -9.58 3.24
N LEU A 88 4.10 -8.81 4.05
CA LEU A 88 5.01 -7.79 3.53
C LEU A 88 6.36 -7.79 4.25
N GLN A 89 7.35 -7.32 3.50
CA GLN A 89 8.64 -6.91 4.00
C GLN A 89 8.93 -5.54 3.41
N ASP A 90 9.40 -4.59 4.23
CA ASP A 90 9.77 -3.28 3.73
C ASP A 90 11.08 -2.78 4.33
N VAL A 91 11.77 -1.98 3.56
CA VAL A 91 13.00 -1.29 3.97
C VAL A 91 12.86 0.17 3.57
N ILE A 92 13.12 1.07 4.51
CA ILE A 92 13.18 2.51 4.26
C ILE A 92 14.52 3.03 4.78
N ILE A 93 15.23 3.75 3.93
CA ILE A 93 16.51 4.40 4.28
C ILE A 93 16.36 5.88 4.00
N TRP A 94 16.28 6.69 5.06
CA TRP A 94 16.15 8.14 4.94
C TRP A 94 17.50 8.81 4.65
N PRO A 95 17.49 10.06 4.13
CA PRO A 95 18.72 10.79 3.79
C PRO A 95 19.68 10.97 4.98
N ASP A 96 19.18 11.02 6.21
CA ASP A 96 20.00 11.16 7.42
C ASP A 96 20.62 9.82 7.87
N GLY A 97 20.37 8.73 7.14
CA GLY A 97 20.86 7.41 7.47
C GLY A 97 19.96 6.59 8.39
N THR A 98 18.88 7.18 8.90
CA THR A 98 17.88 6.44 9.68
C THR A 98 17.27 5.36 8.82
N ARG A 99 17.01 4.18 9.41
CA ARG A 99 16.49 3.02 8.70
C ARG A 99 15.32 2.40 9.41
N LEU A 100 14.42 1.83 8.61
CA LEU A 100 13.38 0.93 9.06
C LEU A 100 13.47 -0.34 8.23
N HIS A 101 13.46 -1.48 8.88
CA HIS A 101 13.32 -2.78 8.22
C HIS A 101 12.19 -3.51 8.93
N GLY A 102 11.11 -3.81 8.22
CA GLY A 102 9.89 -4.28 8.83
C GLY A 102 9.27 -5.48 8.16
N TYR A 103 8.45 -6.17 8.94
CA TYR A 103 7.65 -7.31 8.53
C TYR A 103 6.24 -7.14 9.08
N GLY A 104 5.26 -7.56 8.32
CA GLY A 104 3.88 -7.47 8.77
C GLY A 104 2.89 -7.90 7.70
N HIS A 105 1.68 -7.37 7.80
CA HIS A 105 0.61 -7.67 6.86
C HIS A 105 -0.14 -6.40 6.49
N TYR A 106 -0.57 -6.33 5.22
CA TYR A 106 -1.61 -5.41 4.78
C TYR A 106 -2.95 -6.13 4.84
N HIS A 107 -3.93 -5.52 5.46
CA HIS A 107 -5.33 -5.96 5.46
C HIS A 107 -6.11 -4.97 4.60
N GLU A 108 -6.61 -5.41 3.45
CA GLU A 108 -7.11 -4.51 2.42
C GLU A 108 -8.51 -4.84 1.96
N THR A 109 -9.22 -3.80 1.53
CA THR A 109 -10.43 -3.95 0.73
C THR A 109 -10.22 -3.28 -0.62
N TYR A 110 -10.92 -3.79 -1.62
CA TYR A 110 -10.81 -3.34 -3.01
C TYR A 110 -12.19 -3.07 -3.58
N ALA A 111 -12.27 -2.07 -4.44
CA ALA A 111 -13.48 -1.74 -5.18
C ALA A 111 -13.17 -1.71 -6.68
N LYS A 112 -14.09 -2.26 -7.48
CA LYS A 112 -14.00 -2.21 -8.93
C LYS A 112 -14.87 -1.06 -9.44
N LEU A 113 -14.22 -0.05 -10.01
CA LEU A 113 -14.85 1.17 -10.51
C LEU A 113 -14.53 1.30 -12.00
N ASP A 114 -15.57 1.42 -12.82
CA ASP A 114 -15.41 1.54 -14.27
C ASP A 114 -14.53 0.44 -14.86
N GLY A 115 -14.71 -0.80 -14.36
CA GLY A 115 -13.98 -1.96 -14.82
C GLY A 115 -12.58 -2.12 -14.25
N GLU A 116 -12.13 -1.23 -13.36
CA GLU A 116 -10.79 -1.26 -12.77
C GLU A 116 -10.82 -1.44 -11.26
N TRP A 117 -10.02 -2.36 -10.75
CA TRP A 117 -9.85 -2.55 -9.31
C TRP A 117 -8.95 -1.46 -8.73
N ARG A 118 -9.35 -0.96 -7.54
CA ARG A 118 -8.59 0.01 -6.77
C ARG A 118 -8.61 -0.36 -5.30
N ILE A 119 -7.58 0.06 -4.56
CA ILE A 119 -7.54 -0.12 -3.11
C ILE A 119 -8.51 0.87 -2.47
N ALA A 120 -9.47 0.35 -1.71
CA ALA A 120 -10.48 1.16 -1.00
C ALA A 120 -10.11 1.38 0.46
N SER A 121 -9.38 0.45 1.07
CA SER A 121 -8.83 0.61 2.41
C SER A 121 -7.63 -0.29 2.60
N SER A 122 -6.73 0.09 3.52
CA SER A 122 -5.61 -0.74 3.91
C SER A 122 -5.24 -0.45 5.35
N THR A 123 -5.02 -1.51 6.14
CA THR A 123 -4.47 -1.43 7.48
C THR A 123 -3.18 -2.22 7.52
N LEU A 124 -2.09 -1.55 7.85
CA LEU A 124 -0.78 -2.17 8.00
C LEU A 124 -0.60 -2.59 9.45
N THR A 125 -0.41 -3.90 9.67
CA THR A 125 -0.07 -4.43 10.98
C THR A 125 1.36 -4.94 10.99
N ARG A 126 2.04 -4.85 12.12
CA ARG A 126 3.45 -5.21 12.23
C ARG A 126 3.66 -6.47 13.04
N LEU A 127 4.51 -7.37 12.54
CA LEU A 127 5.04 -8.50 13.28
C LEU A 127 6.34 -8.10 13.98
N HIS A 128 7.17 -7.33 13.28
CA HIS A 128 8.50 -6.95 13.75
C HIS A 128 9.01 -5.73 12.98
N MET A 129 9.68 -4.82 13.66
CA MET A 129 10.38 -3.71 13.04
C MET A 129 11.73 -3.51 13.71
N ASP A 130 12.77 -3.35 12.89
CA ASP A 130 14.09 -2.89 13.30
C ASP A 130 14.24 -1.43 12.87
N LEU A 131 14.54 -0.58 13.83
CA LEU A 131 14.80 0.84 13.61
C LEU A 131 16.27 1.11 13.92
N GLY A 132 17.01 1.54 12.93
CA GLY A 132 18.45 1.68 13.15
C GLY A 132 19.19 2.69 12.32
#